data_7207b3fa1ce1065891efbe212c1a1a9c
#
_entry.id   7207b3fa1ce1065891efbe212c1a1a9c
#
_cell.length_a   1.000
_cell.length_b   1.000
_cell.length_c   1.000
_cell.angle_alpha   90.00
_cell.angle_beta   90.00
_cell.angle_gamma   90.00
#
_symmetry.space_group_name_H-M   'P 1'
#
loop_
_entity.id
_entity.type
_entity.pdbx_description
1 polymer ?
#
loop_
_entity_poly.entity_id
_entity_poly.type
_entity_poly.pdbx_seq_one_letter_code
_entity_poly.pdbx_strand_id
1 'polypeptide(L)'
;MKGKLRIALIVVGVLIVLLLVAPFLIPVNQFRPTIEEKASAALGRKVQLGDLSLSLISGSLSAENLSISDDPKFSSSPFLTAKSLHVGVEMLPLIFSQKLNITGVTIDTPQVTLLHNASGVWNFSSLGGSEAKAKARAEKNPSGTSAAADLSIEKLTLKNGKIIVGATNSQKRSAYDNLNITASNFSMTSKFPVTVTADLPSGGKFKLNGNAGPVDQEDTSLTPLNAKFTVSSLNLASTGFLDASAGLGGLVDLDGTLASHSGEAQTKGSVKLSKALLVAGGSPAGVPVTVDFDTKYNLRKNTGVLNPSVLRVGSAAAHLGGTYSAEGEATAVKIKVDAKDMPAKDLEAFLPALGINLPKGATLAAGTLSSALDITGPTNKLVTIGSVGLFNGKLAGFDLGSRMSTVTELTGLKTGSDLDIEKLTSDVRMAPDGIKAENFLAVLPQLGNLTGAGTTDSKNNLDFKMIATLSKSAGASSGGGAAGGLGGILGKVAGGGCNSGMTVPFQIKGTTSDPKFVPDVGGIAADMFKSKLGCLGGVGSKAAATDQQQNPSNPVDAITGLFKKKKP
;
A
#
# COMPACT_ATOMS: atom_id res chain seq x y z
N MET A 1 28.78 73.81 -30.48
CA MET A 1 27.94 72.68 -29.98
C MET A 1 28.45 71.30 -30.41
N LYS A 2 29.06 71.10 -31.59
CA LYS A 2 29.51 69.79 -32.10
C LYS A 2 30.66 69.14 -31.29
N GLY A 3 31.54 69.92 -30.57
CA GLY A 3 32.63 69.35 -29.75
C GLY A 3 32.18 68.72 -28.45
N LYS A 4 31.19 69.33 -27.75
CA LYS A 4 30.65 68.80 -26.49
C LYS A 4 29.86 67.46 -26.68
N LEU A 5 29.23 67.33 -27.85
CA LEU A 5 28.49 66.08 -28.20
C LEU A 5 29.46 64.91 -28.49
N ARG A 6 30.60 65.23 -29.17
CA ARG A 6 31.65 64.22 -29.41
C ARG A 6 32.34 63.75 -28.13
N ILE A 7 32.58 64.65 -27.20
CA ILE A 7 33.15 64.27 -25.89
C ILE A 7 32.17 63.45 -25.11
N ALA A 8 30.88 63.80 -25.11
CA ALA A 8 29.84 63.00 -24.47
C ALA A 8 29.70 61.57 -25.06
N LEU A 9 29.80 61.45 -26.40
CA LEU A 9 29.77 60.15 -27.09
C LEU A 9 31.01 59.31 -26.77
N ILE A 10 32.23 59.95 -26.67
CA ILE A 10 33.43 59.23 -26.27
C ILE A 10 33.33 58.75 -24.81
N VAL A 11 32.87 59.60 -23.91
CA VAL A 11 32.67 59.22 -22.50
C VAL A 11 31.66 58.08 -22.35
N VAL A 12 30.53 58.14 -23.09
CA VAL A 12 29.56 57.03 -23.10
C VAL A 12 30.17 55.78 -23.71
N GLY A 13 30.96 55.88 -24.79
CA GLY A 13 31.67 54.76 -25.39
C GLY A 13 32.70 54.13 -24.44
N VAL A 14 33.47 54.95 -23.72
CA VAL A 14 34.42 54.47 -22.70
C VAL A 14 33.69 53.82 -21.52
N LEU A 15 32.56 54.38 -21.08
CA LEU A 15 31.71 53.78 -20.04
C LEU A 15 31.14 52.43 -20.47
N ILE A 16 30.66 52.31 -21.71
CA ILE A 16 30.19 51.04 -22.27
C ILE A 16 31.33 50.03 -22.34
N VAL A 17 32.52 50.42 -22.81
CA VAL A 17 33.71 49.54 -22.85
C VAL A 17 34.13 49.13 -21.43
N LEU A 18 34.16 50.05 -20.48
CA LEU A 18 34.43 49.73 -19.06
C LEU A 18 33.39 48.74 -18.48
N LEU A 19 32.12 48.92 -18.79
CA LEU A 19 31.02 48.03 -18.36
C LEU A 19 31.13 46.64 -19.00
N LEU A 20 31.61 46.55 -20.23
CA LEU A 20 31.86 45.29 -20.94
C LEU A 20 33.14 44.58 -20.45
N VAL A 21 34.16 45.32 -20.02
CA VAL A 21 35.46 44.78 -19.58
C VAL A 21 35.47 44.49 -18.07
N ALA A 22 34.70 45.22 -17.28
CA ALA A 22 34.65 45.05 -15.81
C ALA A 22 34.36 43.61 -15.33
N PRO A 23 33.50 42.80 -15.96
CA PRO A 23 33.31 41.41 -15.57
C PRO A 23 34.57 40.56 -15.66
N PHE A 24 35.45 40.86 -16.63
CA PHE A 24 36.71 40.15 -16.82
C PHE A 24 37.80 40.60 -15.82
N LEU A 25 37.59 41.72 -15.15
CA LEU A 25 38.52 42.25 -14.14
C LEU A 25 38.19 41.78 -12.72
N ILE A 26 36.98 41.23 -12.48
CA ILE A 26 36.61 40.70 -11.18
C ILE A 26 36.87 39.18 -11.17
N PRO A 27 37.90 38.69 -10.48
CA PRO A 27 38.27 37.28 -10.49
C PRO A 27 37.32 36.49 -9.60
N VAL A 28 36.02 36.36 -10.03
CA VAL A 28 34.97 35.69 -9.23
C VAL A 28 35.30 34.23 -8.88
N ASN A 29 36.13 33.57 -9.68
CA ASN A 29 36.61 32.22 -9.42
C ASN A 29 37.49 32.09 -8.16
N GLN A 30 38.07 33.18 -7.67
CA GLN A 30 38.82 33.15 -6.39
C GLN A 30 37.91 32.82 -5.19
N PHE A 31 36.61 33.10 -5.26
CA PHE A 31 35.64 32.79 -4.20
C PHE A 31 35.14 31.35 -4.23
N ARG A 32 35.36 30.63 -5.35
CA ARG A 32 34.90 29.27 -5.54
C ARG A 32 35.33 28.31 -4.43
N PRO A 33 36.65 28.26 -4.00
CA PRO A 33 37.07 27.35 -2.93
C PRO A 33 36.37 27.63 -1.61
N THR A 34 36.17 28.91 -1.26
CA THR A 34 35.47 29.30 -0.02
C THR A 34 33.98 28.93 -0.04
N ILE A 35 33.32 29.05 -1.21
CA ILE A 35 31.92 28.64 -1.38
C ILE A 35 31.81 27.13 -1.26
N GLU A 36 32.68 26.37 -1.95
CA GLU A 36 32.74 24.92 -1.91
C GLU A 36 32.97 24.40 -0.47
N GLU A 37 33.90 25.01 0.27
CA GLU A 37 34.23 24.66 1.65
C GLU A 37 33.04 24.89 2.58
N LYS A 38 32.44 26.09 2.55
CA LYS A 38 31.27 26.41 3.41
C LYS A 38 30.06 25.54 3.09
N ALA A 39 29.77 25.32 1.80
CA ALA A 39 28.69 24.46 1.36
C ALA A 39 28.95 23.01 1.77
N SER A 40 30.17 22.52 1.64
CA SER A 40 30.56 21.17 2.06
C SER A 40 30.43 20.98 3.57
N ALA A 41 30.83 21.97 4.36
CA ALA A 41 30.67 21.93 5.81
C ALA A 41 29.19 21.93 6.23
N ALA A 42 28.34 22.73 5.56
CA ALA A 42 26.91 22.81 5.86
C ALA A 42 26.16 21.52 5.51
N LEU A 43 26.53 20.87 4.41
CA LEU A 43 25.87 19.64 3.94
C LEU A 43 26.47 18.35 4.51
N GLY A 44 27.68 18.42 5.09
CA GLY A 44 28.43 17.23 5.50
C GLY A 44 28.86 16.36 4.31
N ARG A 45 28.91 16.93 3.10
CA ARG A 45 29.22 16.28 1.82
C ARG A 45 30.10 17.17 0.98
N LYS A 46 31.01 16.59 0.21
CA LYS A 46 31.86 17.37 -0.71
C LYS A 46 31.01 18.04 -1.78
N VAL A 47 31.06 19.38 -1.83
CA VAL A 47 30.44 20.20 -2.86
C VAL A 47 31.54 20.65 -3.83
N GLN A 48 31.26 20.59 -5.10
CA GLN A 48 32.14 21.07 -6.17
C GLN A 48 31.34 21.95 -7.13
N LEU A 49 31.93 23.05 -7.53
CA LEU A 49 31.40 23.98 -8.53
C LEU A 49 32.34 23.98 -9.73
N GLY A 50 31.80 24.17 -10.90
CA GLY A 50 32.60 24.55 -12.07
C GLY A 50 32.95 26.03 -12.03
N ASP A 51 33.16 26.62 -13.20
CA ASP A 51 33.57 28.02 -13.29
C ASP A 51 32.44 28.95 -12.86
N LEU A 52 32.84 29.95 -12.07
CA LEU A 52 31.97 31.06 -11.70
C LEU A 52 32.09 32.16 -12.77
N SER A 53 30.99 32.70 -13.20
CA SER A 53 30.91 33.81 -14.13
C SER A 53 29.98 34.91 -13.60
N LEU A 54 30.39 36.16 -13.79
CA LEU A 54 29.58 37.33 -13.42
C LEU A 54 29.23 38.10 -14.69
N SER A 55 27.93 38.31 -14.91
CA SER A 55 27.42 39.19 -15.96
C SER A 55 26.92 40.50 -15.35
N LEU A 56 27.63 41.58 -15.58
CA LEU A 56 27.24 42.91 -15.09
C LEU A 56 26.02 43.47 -15.86
N ILE A 57 25.81 43.04 -17.10
CA ILE A 57 24.69 43.49 -17.92
C ILE A 57 23.38 42.87 -17.45
N SER A 58 23.37 41.56 -17.20
CA SER A 58 22.20 40.86 -16.71
C SER A 58 22.08 40.88 -15.18
N GLY A 59 23.06 41.35 -14.46
CA GLY A 59 23.11 41.33 -13.02
C GLY A 59 23.04 39.90 -12.48
N SER A 60 23.83 38.97 -13.05
CA SER A 60 23.75 37.56 -12.62
C SER A 60 25.12 36.94 -12.33
N LEU A 61 25.21 36.20 -11.24
CA LEU A 61 26.29 35.28 -10.92
C LEU A 61 25.88 33.89 -11.33
N SER A 62 26.67 33.19 -12.10
CA SER A 62 26.42 31.82 -12.52
C SER A 62 27.53 30.89 -12.06
N ALA A 63 27.18 29.71 -11.61
CA ALA A 63 28.07 28.59 -11.36
C ALA A 63 27.67 27.44 -12.26
N GLU A 64 28.59 26.85 -12.99
CA GLU A 64 28.34 25.69 -13.82
C GLU A 64 28.71 24.40 -13.10
N ASN A 65 28.19 23.28 -13.59
CA ASN A 65 28.58 21.93 -13.17
C ASN A 65 28.61 21.74 -11.63
N LEU A 66 27.54 22.16 -10.95
CA LEU A 66 27.37 21.88 -9.51
C LEU A 66 27.32 20.38 -9.30
N SER A 67 28.10 19.87 -8.33
CA SER A 67 28.09 18.46 -7.91
C SER A 67 28.18 18.36 -6.39
N ILE A 68 27.38 17.47 -5.82
CA ILE A 68 27.40 17.10 -4.40
C ILE A 68 27.62 15.59 -4.34
N SER A 69 28.68 15.17 -3.65
CA SER A 69 29.01 13.74 -3.52
C SER A 69 27.95 12.98 -2.74
N ASP A 70 27.78 11.70 -3.05
CA ASP A 70 26.94 10.82 -2.25
C ASP A 70 27.65 10.33 -0.98
N ASP A 71 26.91 9.68 -0.07
CA ASP A 71 27.49 8.90 1.03
C ASP A 71 28.23 7.69 0.43
N PRO A 72 29.52 7.52 0.71
CA PRO A 72 30.30 6.40 0.16
C PRO A 72 29.72 5.01 0.44
N LYS A 73 28.86 4.89 1.47
CA LYS A 73 28.15 3.64 1.79
C LYS A 73 27.07 3.28 0.77
N PHE A 74 26.62 4.25 -0.04
CA PHE A 74 25.55 4.05 -1.01
C PHE A 74 26.06 4.09 -2.45
N SER A 75 26.88 5.09 -2.81
CA SER A 75 27.37 5.24 -4.18
C SER A 75 28.67 6.06 -4.24
N SER A 76 29.51 5.74 -5.23
CA SER A 76 30.64 6.59 -5.64
C SER A 76 30.22 7.69 -6.62
N SER A 77 29.02 7.61 -7.21
CA SER A 77 28.47 8.63 -8.08
C SER A 77 27.90 9.79 -7.26
N PRO A 78 27.78 11.01 -7.82
CA PRO A 78 27.22 12.14 -7.10
C PRO A 78 25.77 11.90 -6.65
N PHE A 79 25.43 12.40 -5.46
CA PHE A 79 24.06 12.49 -4.93
C PHE A 79 23.23 13.49 -5.74
N LEU A 80 23.83 14.66 -6.03
CA LEU A 80 23.20 15.71 -6.82
C LEU A 80 24.20 16.26 -7.82
N THR A 81 23.73 16.46 -9.05
CA THR A 81 24.41 17.26 -10.08
C THR A 81 23.44 18.30 -10.62
N ALA A 82 23.93 19.47 -11.05
CA ALA A 82 23.14 20.43 -11.82
C ALA A 82 24.00 21.05 -12.90
N LYS A 83 23.39 21.35 -14.05
CA LYS A 83 24.07 21.97 -15.18
C LYS A 83 24.56 23.36 -14.80
N SER A 84 23.67 24.16 -14.19
CA SER A 84 24.03 25.50 -13.74
C SER A 84 23.17 25.97 -12.57
N LEU A 85 23.74 26.89 -11.79
CA LEU A 85 23.05 27.67 -10.76
C LEU A 85 23.23 29.14 -11.17
N HIS A 86 22.12 29.87 -11.34
CA HIS A 86 22.10 31.29 -11.65
C HIS A 86 21.48 32.06 -10.49
N VAL A 87 22.18 33.10 -10.02
CA VAL A 87 21.70 34.02 -9.00
C VAL A 87 21.62 35.41 -9.61
N GLY A 88 20.43 35.92 -9.81
CA GLY A 88 20.16 37.28 -10.27
C GLY A 88 20.33 38.28 -9.12
N VAL A 89 20.96 39.43 -9.41
CA VAL A 89 21.25 40.49 -8.44
C VAL A 89 20.96 41.84 -9.03
N GLU A 90 20.38 42.74 -8.25
CA GLU A 90 20.26 44.15 -8.67
C GLU A 90 21.62 44.85 -8.59
N MET A 91 22.21 45.15 -9.76
CA MET A 91 23.56 45.68 -9.83
C MET A 91 23.66 47.12 -9.33
N LEU A 92 22.64 47.97 -9.57
CA LEU A 92 22.71 49.38 -9.12
C LEU A 92 22.75 49.50 -7.59
N PRO A 93 21.89 48.86 -6.80
CA PRO A 93 22.01 48.84 -5.35
C PRO A 93 23.32 48.24 -4.86
N LEU A 94 23.81 47.18 -5.54
CA LEU A 94 25.07 46.54 -5.17
C LEU A 94 26.27 47.47 -5.33
N ILE A 95 26.35 48.20 -6.47
CA ILE A 95 27.48 49.08 -6.81
C ILE A 95 27.42 50.39 -5.99
N PHE A 96 26.24 51.03 -5.91
CA PHE A 96 26.13 52.35 -5.32
C PHE A 96 25.84 52.36 -3.82
N SER A 97 25.15 51.34 -3.32
CA SER A 97 24.69 51.27 -1.92
C SER A 97 25.24 50.08 -1.15
N GLN A 98 26.04 49.23 -1.77
CA GLN A 98 26.57 47.97 -1.23
C GLN A 98 25.46 47.06 -0.66
N LYS A 99 24.24 47.17 -1.20
CA LYS A 99 23.12 46.34 -0.85
C LYS A 99 22.96 45.20 -1.84
N LEU A 100 22.98 43.95 -1.34
CA LEU A 100 22.76 42.77 -2.14
C LEU A 100 21.26 42.45 -2.18
N ASN A 101 20.62 42.80 -3.30
CA ASN A 101 19.24 42.43 -3.54
C ASN A 101 19.22 41.28 -4.57
N ILE A 102 18.70 40.11 -4.16
CA ILE A 102 18.60 38.93 -5.03
C ILE A 102 17.27 38.98 -5.77
N THR A 103 17.30 39.08 -7.09
CA THR A 103 16.09 39.12 -7.95
C THR A 103 15.61 37.72 -8.30
N GLY A 104 16.51 36.73 -8.35
CA GLY A 104 16.12 35.39 -8.68
C GLY A 104 17.19 34.35 -8.42
N VAL A 105 16.76 33.11 -8.20
CA VAL A 105 17.64 31.96 -8.15
C VAL A 105 17.07 30.90 -9.10
N THR A 106 17.89 30.44 -10.03
CA THR A 106 17.50 29.36 -10.96
C THR A 106 18.53 28.24 -10.91
N ILE A 107 18.04 27.02 -10.68
CA ILE A 107 18.81 25.78 -10.78
C ILE A 107 18.35 25.08 -12.06
N ASP A 108 19.25 24.89 -13.01
CA ASP A 108 18.92 24.28 -14.30
C ASP A 108 19.39 22.83 -14.34
N THR A 109 18.49 21.98 -14.79
CA THR A 109 18.70 20.55 -15.02
C THR A 109 19.35 19.84 -13.80
N PRO A 110 18.85 20.03 -12.56
CA PRO A 110 19.36 19.27 -11.44
C PRO A 110 18.96 17.80 -11.54
N GLN A 111 19.89 16.89 -11.25
CA GLN A 111 19.63 15.47 -11.12
C GLN A 111 19.97 15.04 -9.70
N VAL A 112 18.98 14.47 -9.01
CA VAL A 112 19.12 13.91 -7.65
C VAL A 112 18.99 12.40 -7.72
N THR A 113 19.93 11.66 -7.11
CA THR A 113 19.87 10.20 -7.03
C THR A 113 19.55 9.78 -5.60
N LEU A 114 18.37 9.19 -5.41
CA LEU A 114 17.88 8.68 -4.14
C LEU A 114 18.05 7.16 -4.09
N LEU A 115 18.91 6.69 -3.21
CA LEU A 115 19.18 5.26 -3.03
C LEU A 115 18.82 4.83 -1.61
N HIS A 116 18.12 3.71 -1.48
CA HIS A 116 17.96 3.03 -0.21
C HIS A 116 18.76 1.73 -0.17
N ASN A 117 19.24 1.36 1.01
CA ASN A 117 19.90 0.07 1.22
C ASN A 117 18.90 -1.04 1.54
N ALA A 118 19.38 -2.26 1.77
CA ALA A 118 18.53 -3.41 2.11
C ALA A 118 17.76 -3.24 3.43
N SER A 119 18.23 -2.38 4.34
CA SER A 119 17.57 -2.04 5.60
C SER A 119 16.59 -0.86 5.47
N GLY A 120 16.33 -0.36 4.26
CA GLY A 120 15.41 0.77 4.02
C GLY A 120 15.99 2.15 4.32
N VAL A 121 17.25 2.26 4.75
CA VAL A 121 17.91 3.55 5.02
C VAL A 121 18.26 4.23 3.69
N TRP A 122 17.94 5.52 3.58
CA TRP A 122 18.17 6.32 2.39
C TRP A 122 19.50 7.05 2.43
N ASN A 123 20.10 7.25 1.25
CA ASN A 123 21.38 7.96 1.12
C ASN A 123 21.31 9.42 1.60
N PHE A 124 20.16 10.07 1.54
CA PHE A 124 19.99 11.44 2.04
C PHE A 124 19.87 11.55 3.58
N SER A 125 19.71 10.43 4.30
CA SER A 125 19.52 10.45 5.76
C SER A 125 20.72 11.01 6.53
N SER A 126 21.92 11.01 5.92
CA SER A 126 23.15 11.57 6.50
C SER A 126 23.44 13.01 6.06
N LEU A 127 22.59 13.64 5.21
CA LEU A 127 22.74 15.04 4.82
C LEU A 127 22.50 15.99 6.01
N GLY A 128 23.40 16.95 6.21
CA GLY A 128 23.30 17.91 7.31
C GLY A 128 23.43 17.26 8.68
N GLY A 129 24.20 16.16 8.81
CA GLY A 129 24.33 15.32 10.00
C GLY A 129 24.55 16.07 11.31
N SER A 130 24.43 15.35 12.44
CA SER A 130 24.48 15.90 13.81
C SER A 130 25.68 16.79 14.10
N GLU A 131 26.83 16.55 13.44
CA GLU A 131 28.01 17.41 13.54
C GLU A 131 27.86 18.76 12.80
N ALA A 132 27.19 18.78 11.63
CA ALA A 132 26.89 20.01 10.92
C ALA A 132 25.86 20.87 11.68
N LYS A 133 24.84 20.24 12.27
CA LYS A 133 23.89 20.90 13.16
C LYS A 133 24.52 21.40 14.47
N ALA A 134 25.50 20.67 15.02
CA ALA A 134 26.25 21.07 16.21
C ALA A 134 27.20 22.24 15.92
N LYS A 135 27.91 22.23 14.78
CA LYS A 135 28.77 23.34 14.35
C LYS A 135 27.97 24.61 14.03
N ALA A 136 26.85 24.49 13.32
CA ALA A 136 25.96 25.63 13.05
C ALA A 136 25.32 26.20 14.32
N ARG A 137 25.11 25.39 15.38
CA ARG A 137 24.72 25.88 16.71
C ARG A 137 25.87 26.53 17.49
N ALA A 138 27.09 26.04 17.36
CA ALA A 138 28.28 26.58 18.03
C ALA A 138 28.72 27.92 17.45
N GLU A 139 28.50 28.17 16.16
CA GLU A 139 28.81 29.43 15.48
C GLU A 139 27.73 30.53 15.70
N LYS A 140 26.56 30.19 16.23
CA LYS A 140 25.61 31.19 16.72
C LYS A 140 26.09 31.73 18.07
N ASN A 141 27.03 32.69 18.03
CA ASN A 141 27.41 33.50 19.18
C ASN A 141 26.14 34.20 19.74
N PRO A 142 25.90 34.22 21.07
CA PRO A 142 24.69 34.81 21.70
C PRO A 142 24.77 36.33 21.83
N SER A 143 25.51 37.04 20.94
CA SER A 143 25.65 38.48 21.00
C SER A 143 25.45 39.11 19.63
N GLY A 144 24.21 39.12 19.21
CA GLY A 144 23.80 39.85 18.02
C GLY A 144 22.35 39.50 17.73
N THR A 145 21.42 40.36 18.10
CA THR A 145 20.10 40.46 17.47
C THR A 145 20.28 40.77 16.00
N SER A 146 20.74 39.80 15.21
CA SER A 146 20.55 39.82 13.78
C SER A 146 19.08 39.59 13.56
N ALA A 147 18.31 40.65 13.42
CA ALA A 147 17.07 40.61 12.68
C ALA A 147 17.38 39.78 11.44
N ALA A 148 16.76 38.60 11.31
CA ALA A 148 16.89 37.78 10.11
C ALA A 148 16.65 38.72 8.94
N ALA A 149 17.69 38.97 8.14
CA ALA A 149 17.55 39.83 6.97
C ALA A 149 16.40 39.22 6.17
N ASP A 150 15.35 39.99 5.91
CA ASP A 150 14.18 39.54 5.16
C ASP A 150 14.67 39.22 3.74
N LEU A 151 15.15 37.99 3.55
CA LEU A 151 15.61 37.53 2.25
C LEU A 151 14.38 37.39 1.36
N SER A 152 14.15 38.41 0.58
CA SER A 152 13.13 38.43 -0.45
C SER A 152 13.77 38.13 -1.81
N ILE A 153 13.23 37.16 -2.51
CA ILE A 153 13.66 36.77 -3.86
C ILE A 153 12.44 36.82 -4.77
N GLU A 154 12.47 37.61 -5.82
CA GLU A 154 11.33 37.74 -6.73
C GLU A 154 10.93 36.37 -7.32
N LYS A 155 11.92 35.54 -7.68
CA LYS A 155 11.65 34.25 -8.30
C LYS A 155 12.70 33.20 -7.95
N LEU A 156 12.23 32.12 -7.32
CA LEU A 156 13.01 30.90 -7.12
C LEU A 156 12.52 29.85 -8.12
N THR A 157 13.43 29.30 -8.94
CA THR A 157 13.07 28.38 -10.01
C THR A 157 14.01 27.18 -10.05
N LEU A 158 13.44 26.00 -10.20
CA LEU A 158 14.14 24.77 -10.58
C LEU A 158 13.53 24.33 -11.92
N LYS A 159 14.38 24.11 -12.93
CA LYS A 159 13.95 23.76 -14.29
C LYS A 159 14.51 22.41 -14.70
N ASN A 160 13.67 21.63 -15.38
CA ASN A 160 14.06 20.37 -16.02
C ASN A 160 14.78 19.40 -15.06
N GLY A 161 14.37 19.40 -13.78
CA GLY A 161 14.96 18.52 -12.78
C GLY A 161 14.64 17.05 -13.04
N LYS A 162 15.50 16.19 -12.52
CA LYS A 162 15.35 14.75 -12.57
C LYS A 162 15.60 14.13 -11.20
N ILE A 163 14.70 13.26 -10.76
CA ILE A 163 14.90 12.44 -9.57
C ILE A 163 15.01 10.99 -10.00
N ILE A 164 16.08 10.32 -9.59
CA ILE A 164 16.31 8.89 -9.83
C ILE A 164 16.14 8.16 -8.50
N VAL A 165 15.25 7.19 -8.43
CA VAL A 165 14.99 6.38 -7.23
C VAL A 165 15.40 4.93 -7.48
N GLY A 166 16.06 4.31 -6.51
CA GLY A 166 16.44 2.90 -6.60
C GLY A 166 17.00 2.33 -5.30
N ALA A 167 17.34 1.04 -5.33
CA ALA A 167 17.99 0.35 -4.22
C ALA A 167 19.45 0.06 -4.53
N THR A 168 20.32 0.04 -3.50
CA THR A 168 21.76 -0.26 -3.68
C THR A 168 22.02 -1.67 -4.20
N ASN A 169 21.14 -2.62 -3.88
CA ASN A 169 21.22 -4.03 -4.27
C ASN A 169 20.49 -4.34 -5.60
N SER A 170 20.03 -3.33 -6.34
CA SER A 170 19.31 -3.48 -7.60
C SER A 170 19.86 -2.50 -8.63
N GLN A 171 19.86 -2.91 -9.89
CA GLN A 171 20.16 -2.01 -11.01
C GLN A 171 18.92 -1.26 -11.53
N LYS A 172 17.72 -1.69 -11.11
CA LYS A 172 16.47 -1.03 -11.51
C LYS A 172 16.41 0.38 -10.92
N ARG A 173 16.10 1.35 -11.77
CA ARG A 173 15.95 2.76 -11.40
C ARG A 173 14.62 3.28 -11.91
N SER A 174 13.94 4.06 -11.09
CA SER A 174 12.73 4.81 -11.46
C SER A 174 13.09 6.27 -11.64
N ALA A 175 12.72 6.84 -12.77
CA ALA A 175 13.03 8.23 -13.09
C ALA A 175 11.76 9.09 -13.03
N TYR A 176 11.88 10.21 -12.35
CA TYR A 176 10.92 11.31 -12.32
C TYR A 176 11.57 12.46 -13.07
N ASP A 177 11.04 12.76 -14.24
CA ASP A 177 11.64 13.70 -15.18
C ASP A 177 10.87 15.03 -15.20
N ASN A 178 11.46 16.05 -15.85
CA ASN A 178 10.83 17.35 -16.06
C ASN A 178 10.26 17.98 -14.76
N LEU A 179 10.97 17.77 -13.64
CA LEU A 179 10.62 18.42 -12.38
C LEU A 179 10.87 19.92 -12.53
N ASN A 180 9.78 20.69 -12.45
CA ASN A 180 9.84 22.14 -12.45
C ASN A 180 9.19 22.66 -11.18
N ILE A 181 9.90 23.54 -10.48
CA ILE A 181 9.42 24.22 -9.27
C ILE A 181 9.55 25.71 -9.50
N THR A 182 8.51 26.46 -9.21
CA THR A 182 8.56 27.93 -9.22
C THR A 182 7.94 28.45 -7.94
N ALA A 183 8.68 29.27 -7.20
CA ALA A 183 8.15 30.08 -6.12
C ALA A 183 8.33 31.56 -6.53
N SER A 184 7.23 32.32 -6.56
CA SER A 184 7.24 33.74 -6.91
C SER A 184 7.14 34.58 -5.66
N ASN A 185 7.83 35.72 -5.61
CA ASN A 185 7.90 36.59 -4.43
C ASN A 185 8.24 35.81 -3.17
N PHE A 186 9.24 34.93 -3.29
CA PHE A 186 9.71 34.13 -2.16
C PHE A 186 10.13 35.04 -1.01
N SER A 187 9.67 34.71 0.18
CA SER A 187 9.97 35.44 1.42
C SER A 187 10.15 34.45 2.56
N MET A 188 11.12 34.73 3.42
CA MET A 188 11.30 33.94 4.64
C MET A 188 10.21 34.21 5.68
N THR A 189 9.58 35.39 5.63
CA THR A 189 8.66 35.89 6.67
C THR A 189 7.22 35.96 6.20
N SER A 190 6.94 35.81 4.92
CA SER A 190 5.61 35.94 4.33
C SER A 190 5.23 34.71 3.49
N LYS A 191 3.94 34.60 3.16
CA LYS A 191 3.45 33.58 2.25
C LYS A 191 3.80 33.92 0.80
N PHE A 192 4.11 32.92 0.01
CA PHE A 192 4.43 33.02 -1.40
C PHE A 192 3.79 31.90 -2.23
N PRO A 193 3.39 32.19 -3.49
CA PRO A 193 2.85 31.18 -4.39
C PRO A 193 3.93 30.16 -4.81
N VAL A 194 3.54 28.89 -4.88
CA VAL A 194 4.40 27.80 -5.34
C VAL A 194 3.68 26.93 -6.36
N THR A 195 4.39 26.57 -7.42
CA THR A 195 3.93 25.60 -8.42
C THR A 195 4.98 24.53 -8.60
N VAL A 196 4.54 23.26 -8.63
CA VAL A 196 5.40 22.11 -8.92
C VAL A 196 4.74 21.28 -10.03
N THR A 197 5.54 20.87 -11.00
CA THR A 197 5.15 19.89 -12.03
C THR A 197 6.25 18.86 -12.20
N ALA A 198 5.90 17.62 -12.50
CA ALA A 198 6.83 16.56 -12.82
C ALA A 198 6.21 15.51 -13.72
N ASP A 199 7.04 14.84 -14.50
CA ASP A 199 6.69 13.60 -15.17
C ASP A 199 7.02 12.44 -14.25
N LEU A 200 6.02 11.56 -14.06
CA LEU A 200 6.15 10.39 -13.20
C LEU A 200 6.59 9.17 -14.02
N PRO A 201 7.18 8.16 -13.40
CA PRO A 201 7.58 6.94 -14.10
C PRO A 201 6.43 6.32 -14.90
N SER A 202 6.76 5.82 -16.09
CA SER A 202 5.79 5.19 -17.02
C SER A 202 4.73 6.14 -17.59
N GLY A 203 5.00 7.44 -17.65
CA GLY A 203 4.18 8.43 -18.37
C GLY A 203 3.14 9.16 -17.53
N GLY A 204 3.11 8.93 -16.22
CA GLY A 204 2.24 9.69 -15.32
C GLY A 204 2.67 11.16 -15.18
N LYS A 205 1.79 11.99 -14.61
CA LYS A 205 2.03 13.42 -14.39
C LYS A 205 1.69 13.81 -12.95
N PHE A 206 2.49 14.74 -12.42
CA PHE A 206 2.24 15.39 -11.14
C PHE A 206 2.12 16.89 -11.31
N LYS A 207 1.17 17.50 -10.62
CA LYS A 207 1.01 18.96 -10.55
C LYS A 207 0.59 19.36 -9.14
N LEU A 208 1.22 20.43 -8.63
CA LEU A 208 0.84 21.07 -7.37
C LEU A 208 0.82 22.58 -7.58
N ASN A 209 -0.22 23.23 -7.08
CA ASN A 209 -0.34 24.70 -7.05
C ASN A 209 -0.85 25.14 -5.69
N GLY A 210 -0.19 26.12 -5.10
CA GLY A 210 -0.57 26.59 -3.77
C GLY A 210 0.25 27.75 -3.28
N ASN A 211 0.21 27.95 -1.96
CA ASN A 211 0.98 28.96 -1.25
C ASN A 211 1.75 28.28 -0.11
N ALA A 212 3.03 28.58 -0.01
CA ALA A 212 3.89 28.16 1.09
C ALA A 212 4.29 29.35 1.95
N GLY A 213 4.83 29.10 3.14
CA GLY A 213 5.39 30.11 4.04
C GLY A 213 4.43 30.68 5.10
N PRO A 214 4.97 31.48 6.06
CA PRO A 214 6.39 31.82 6.19
C PRO A 214 7.28 30.58 6.38
N VAL A 215 8.55 30.66 5.94
CA VAL A 215 9.49 29.53 6.03
C VAL A 215 9.85 29.27 7.48
N ASP A 216 9.72 28.01 7.91
CA ASP A 216 10.20 27.59 9.23
C ASP A 216 11.73 27.52 9.20
N GLN A 217 12.39 28.41 9.98
CA GLN A 217 13.85 28.56 9.96
C GLN A 217 14.58 27.49 10.77
N GLU A 218 13.88 26.82 11.69
CA GLU A 218 14.44 25.73 12.49
C GLU A 218 14.35 24.41 11.73
N ASP A 219 13.23 24.19 11.04
CA ASP A 219 12.97 22.99 10.25
C ASP A 219 12.12 23.33 9.03
N THR A 220 12.77 23.47 7.88
CA THR A 220 12.10 23.84 6.63
C THR A 220 11.01 22.87 6.19
N SER A 221 11.02 21.62 6.68
CA SER A 221 9.96 20.63 6.41
C SER A 221 8.64 20.97 7.08
N LEU A 222 8.67 21.85 8.10
CA LEU A 222 7.50 22.32 8.83
C LEU A 222 6.90 23.61 8.25
N THR A 223 7.48 24.14 7.17
CA THR A 223 6.96 25.32 6.47
C THR A 223 5.50 25.10 6.08
N PRO A 224 4.57 25.99 6.47
CA PRO A 224 3.17 25.87 6.10
C PRO A 224 2.98 25.82 4.58
N LEU A 225 2.11 24.93 4.13
CA LEU A 225 1.77 24.75 2.72
C LEU A 225 0.27 24.54 2.56
N ASN A 226 -0.38 25.35 1.74
CA ASN A 226 -1.76 25.15 1.30
C ASN A 226 -1.78 24.98 -0.20
N ALA A 227 -2.11 23.81 -0.70
CA ALA A 227 -2.02 23.50 -2.11
C ALA A 227 -3.13 22.56 -2.58
N LYS A 228 -3.42 22.64 -3.88
CA LYS A 228 -4.13 21.61 -4.63
C LYS A 228 -3.09 20.81 -5.40
N PHE A 229 -3.27 19.50 -5.46
CA PHE A 229 -2.39 18.63 -6.23
C PHE A 229 -3.16 17.59 -7.00
N THR A 230 -2.59 17.18 -8.13
CA THR A 230 -3.11 16.11 -8.98
C THR A 230 -1.99 15.15 -9.34
N VAL A 231 -2.33 13.88 -9.36
CA VAL A 231 -1.49 12.80 -9.90
C VAL A 231 -2.31 12.11 -10.97
N SER A 232 -1.76 11.94 -12.15
CA SER A 232 -2.44 11.23 -13.24
C SER A 232 -1.60 10.05 -13.69
N SER A 233 -2.24 8.90 -13.83
CA SER A 233 -1.66 7.66 -14.38
C SER A 233 -0.34 7.23 -13.72
N LEU A 234 -0.20 7.41 -12.41
CA LEU A 234 0.98 6.92 -11.68
C LEU A 234 0.97 5.39 -11.64
N ASN A 235 1.95 4.76 -12.26
CA ASN A 235 2.15 3.33 -12.14
C ASN A 235 2.86 2.98 -10.83
N LEU A 236 2.13 2.39 -9.88
CA LEU A 236 2.65 2.06 -8.54
C LEU A 236 3.91 1.18 -8.59
N ALA A 237 3.94 0.18 -9.46
CA ALA A 237 5.08 -0.74 -9.59
C ALA A 237 6.35 -0.07 -10.16
N SER A 238 6.21 1.11 -10.78
CA SER A 238 7.30 1.85 -11.39
C SER A 238 7.86 2.97 -10.51
N THR A 239 7.26 3.21 -9.34
CA THR A 239 7.64 4.33 -8.46
C THR A 239 9.04 4.21 -7.86
N GLY A 240 9.53 3.00 -7.67
CA GLY A 240 10.80 2.73 -6.98
C GLY A 240 10.72 2.79 -5.44
N PHE A 241 9.57 3.13 -4.88
CA PHE A 241 9.33 3.16 -3.42
C PHE A 241 8.66 1.89 -2.89
N LEU A 242 8.04 1.09 -3.76
CA LEU A 242 7.39 -0.16 -3.39
C LEU A 242 8.30 -1.35 -3.68
N ASP A 243 8.35 -2.28 -2.73
CA ASP A 243 9.01 -3.56 -2.95
C ASP A 243 8.19 -4.39 -3.94
N ALA A 244 8.85 -4.88 -4.99
CA ALA A 244 8.21 -5.70 -6.02
C ALA A 244 7.64 -7.02 -5.45
N SER A 245 8.20 -7.53 -4.34
CA SER A 245 7.74 -8.74 -3.67
C SER A 245 6.39 -8.56 -2.96
N ALA A 246 6.01 -7.32 -2.64
CA ALA A 246 4.71 -7.02 -2.03
C ALA A 246 3.53 -7.28 -2.97
N GLY A 247 3.79 -7.42 -4.29
CA GLY A 247 2.75 -7.68 -5.28
C GLY A 247 1.76 -6.52 -5.47
N LEU A 248 2.11 -5.33 -4.97
CA LEU A 248 1.26 -4.15 -5.10
C LEU A 248 1.44 -3.48 -6.48
N GLY A 249 0.33 -3.17 -7.14
CA GLY A 249 0.36 -2.58 -8.48
C GLY A 249 -0.93 -1.88 -8.85
N GLY A 250 -0.90 -1.23 -10.02
CA GLY A 250 -2.04 -0.51 -10.59
C GLY A 250 -1.66 0.89 -11.04
N LEU A 251 -2.64 1.57 -11.66
CA LEU A 251 -2.54 2.96 -12.12
C LEU A 251 -3.35 3.84 -11.18
N VAL A 252 -2.69 4.85 -10.59
CA VAL A 252 -3.30 5.79 -9.65
C VAL A 252 -3.55 7.12 -10.34
N ASP A 253 -4.80 7.57 -10.26
CA ASP A 253 -5.21 8.96 -10.45
C ASP A 253 -5.62 9.51 -9.09
N LEU A 254 -5.13 10.70 -8.72
CA LEU A 254 -5.36 11.30 -7.42
C LEU A 254 -5.57 12.80 -7.57
N ASP A 255 -6.66 13.31 -7.00
CA ASP A 255 -6.97 14.73 -6.86
C ASP A 255 -7.14 15.05 -5.38
N GLY A 256 -6.44 16.10 -4.92
CA GLY A 256 -6.50 16.43 -3.51
C GLY A 256 -6.11 17.84 -3.16
N THR A 257 -6.34 18.15 -1.90
CA THR A 257 -5.90 19.38 -1.22
C THR A 257 -4.99 19.01 -0.06
N LEU A 258 -3.94 19.79 0.14
CA LEU A 258 -3.03 19.69 1.27
C LEU A 258 -3.05 21.02 2.02
N ALA A 259 -3.25 20.96 3.32
CA ALA A 259 -3.08 22.08 4.24
C ALA A 259 -2.15 21.66 5.35
N SER A 260 -0.99 22.31 5.49
CA SER A 260 -0.08 22.07 6.61
C SER A 260 0.14 23.33 7.42
N HIS A 261 0.21 23.17 8.74
CA HIS A 261 0.51 24.24 9.70
C HIS A 261 1.01 23.65 11.01
N SER A 262 1.98 24.29 11.62
CA SER A 262 2.52 23.95 12.96
C SER A 262 2.94 22.48 13.12
N GLY A 263 3.42 21.85 12.06
CA GLY A 263 3.85 20.45 12.08
C GLY A 263 2.73 19.42 11.89
N GLU A 264 1.50 19.87 11.58
CA GLU A 264 0.41 19.01 11.17
C GLU A 264 0.05 19.27 9.71
N ALA A 265 -0.19 18.21 8.95
CA ALA A 265 -0.66 18.26 7.56
C ALA A 265 -1.99 17.53 7.45
N GLN A 266 -2.98 18.19 6.85
CA GLN A 266 -4.25 17.57 6.48
C GLN A 266 -4.32 17.43 4.97
N THR A 267 -4.68 16.24 4.51
CA THR A 267 -4.88 15.97 3.08
C THR A 267 -6.26 15.36 2.87
N LYS A 268 -7.01 15.93 1.94
CA LYS A 268 -8.34 15.44 1.54
C LYS A 268 -8.39 15.29 0.04
N GLY A 269 -9.09 14.27 -0.44
CA GLY A 269 -9.20 14.09 -1.87
C GLY A 269 -9.87 12.78 -2.25
N SER A 270 -9.73 12.46 -3.52
CA SER A 270 -10.20 11.21 -4.09
C SER A 270 -9.05 10.53 -4.84
N VAL A 271 -8.88 9.24 -4.60
CA VAL A 271 -7.93 8.40 -5.33
C VAL A 271 -8.72 7.36 -6.13
N LYS A 272 -8.34 7.17 -7.40
CA LYS A 272 -8.83 6.11 -8.26
C LYS A 272 -7.67 5.18 -8.59
N LEU A 273 -7.80 3.92 -8.22
CA LEU A 273 -6.85 2.87 -8.53
C LEU A 273 -7.44 1.96 -9.61
N SER A 274 -6.90 2.02 -10.81
CA SER A 274 -7.26 1.16 -11.94
C SER A 274 -6.30 -0.01 -12.05
N LYS A 275 -6.78 -1.17 -12.48
CA LYS A 275 -5.97 -2.41 -12.58
C LYS A 275 -5.27 -2.73 -11.24
N ALA A 276 -6.01 -2.55 -10.14
CA ALA A 276 -5.50 -2.81 -8.79
C ALA A 276 -4.93 -4.22 -8.68
N LEU A 277 -3.75 -4.35 -8.07
CA LEU A 277 -3.12 -5.60 -7.68
C LEU A 277 -2.69 -5.42 -6.22
N LEU A 278 -3.22 -6.24 -5.32
CA LEU A 278 -3.09 -6.02 -3.88
C LEU A 278 -2.32 -7.13 -3.15
N VAL A 279 -2.08 -8.24 -3.82
CA VAL A 279 -1.33 -9.37 -3.27
C VAL A 279 -0.40 -9.97 -4.33
N ALA A 280 0.71 -10.53 -3.89
CA ALA A 280 1.60 -11.31 -4.74
C ALA A 280 0.85 -12.53 -5.29
N GLY A 281 0.97 -12.79 -6.59
CA GLY A 281 0.27 -13.91 -7.25
C GLY A 281 -1.19 -13.64 -7.62
N GLY A 282 -1.74 -12.47 -7.27
CA GLY A 282 -3.05 -12.01 -7.76
C GLY A 282 -3.01 -11.63 -9.24
N SER A 283 -4.17 -11.25 -9.76
CA SER A 283 -4.33 -10.70 -11.11
C SER A 283 -4.93 -9.30 -11.04
N PRO A 284 -4.63 -8.39 -11.99
CA PRO A 284 -5.19 -7.05 -11.96
C PRO A 284 -6.71 -7.04 -11.95
N ALA A 285 -7.30 -6.22 -11.07
CA ALA A 285 -8.75 -6.02 -11.00
C ALA A 285 -9.32 -5.55 -12.35
N GLY A 286 -10.45 -6.11 -12.74
CA GLY A 286 -11.20 -5.70 -13.94
C GLY A 286 -11.97 -4.39 -13.77
N VAL A 287 -12.12 -3.90 -12.53
CA VAL A 287 -12.85 -2.67 -12.18
C VAL A 287 -11.97 -1.75 -11.36
N PRO A 288 -12.13 -0.42 -11.49
CA PRO A 288 -11.40 0.52 -10.65
C PRO A 288 -11.93 0.52 -9.22
N VAL A 289 -11.03 0.83 -8.29
CA VAL A 289 -11.35 1.15 -6.89
C VAL A 289 -11.22 2.66 -6.70
N THR A 290 -12.18 3.29 -6.07
CA THR A 290 -12.09 4.69 -5.66
C THR A 290 -12.13 4.82 -4.16
N VAL A 291 -11.36 5.77 -3.62
CA VAL A 291 -11.35 6.08 -2.18
C VAL A 291 -11.45 7.59 -2.01
N ASP A 292 -12.53 8.04 -1.38
CA ASP A 292 -12.62 9.42 -0.88
C ASP A 292 -12.00 9.42 0.50
N PHE A 293 -10.91 10.15 0.68
CA PHE A 293 -10.10 10.12 1.90
C PHE A 293 -9.96 11.48 2.56
N ASP A 294 -9.80 11.46 3.88
CA ASP A 294 -9.39 12.57 4.73
C ASP A 294 -8.32 12.06 5.70
N THR A 295 -7.13 12.62 5.66
CA THR A 295 -6.04 12.18 6.54
C THR A 295 -5.37 13.36 7.22
N LYS A 296 -4.96 13.17 8.47
CA LYS A 296 -4.10 14.07 9.23
C LYS A 296 -2.76 13.39 9.50
N TYR A 297 -1.68 14.12 9.32
CA TYR A 297 -0.33 13.63 9.52
C TYR A 297 0.47 14.57 10.39
N ASN A 298 1.14 14.03 11.39
CA ASN A 298 2.07 14.76 12.24
C ASN A 298 3.48 14.65 11.67
N LEU A 299 3.99 15.76 11.11
CA LEU A 299 5.29 15.84 10.45
C LEU A 299 6.48 15.62 11.40
N ARG A 300 6.30 15.89 12.71
CA ARG A 300 7.36 15.71 13.71
C ARG A 300 7.47 14.27 14.21
N LYS A 301 6.31 13.59 14.33
CA LYS A 301 6.21 12.21 14.84
C LYS A 301 6.14 11.17 13.73
N ASN A 302 6.04 11.61 12.47
CA ASN A 302 5.83 10.72 11.32
C ASN A 302 4.65 9.76 11.48
N THR A 303 3.58 10.21 12.14
CA THR A 303 2.37 9.44 12.38
C THR A 303 1.16 10.10 11.76
N GLY A 304 0.19 9.31 11.32
CA GLY A 304 -1.01 9.81 10.69
C GLY A 304 -2.27 9.09 11.12
N VAL A 305 -3.39 9.77 10.90
CA VAL A 305 -4.75 9.25 11.10
C VAL A 305 -5.48 9.34 9.78
N LEU A 306 -6.04 8.23 9.33
CA LEU A 306 -7.02 8.19 8.28
C LEU A 306 -8.38 8.34 8.94
N ASN A 307 -9.00 9.49 8.76
CA ASN A 307 -10.37 9.74 9.21
C ASN A 307 -11.36 8.85 8.44
N PRO A 308 -12.62 8.71 8.89
CA PRO A 308 -13.61 7.92 8.19
C PRO A 308 -13.66 8.28 6.70
N SER A 309 -13.33 7.30 5.88
CA SER A 309 -13.17 7.40 4.42
C SER A 309 -14.04 6.34 3.76
N VAL A 310 -14.37 6.53 2.49
CA VAL A 310 -15.25 5.61 1.75
C VAL A 310 -14.50 5.02 0.56
N LEU A 311 -14.41 3.69 0.54
CA LEU A 311 -13.92 2.91 -0.58
C LEU A 311 -15.11 2.44 -1.42
N ARG A 312 -15.04 2.53 -2.74
CA ARG A 312 -16.06 2.05 -3.68
C ARG A 312 -15.46 1.19 -4.77
N VAL A 313 -16.18 0.11 -5.09
CA VAL A 313 -15.93 -0.77 -6.24
C VAL A 313 -17.27 -0.94 -6.96
N GLY A 314 -17.46 -0.27 -8.09
CA GLY A 314 -18.78 -0.15 -8.69
C GLY A 314 -19.76 0.55 -7.74
N SER A 315 -20.91 -0.07 -7.46
CA SER A 315 -21.89 0.40 -6.46
C SER A 315 -21.58 -0.09 -5.03
N ALA A 316 -20.68 -1.07 -4.88
CA ALA A 316 -20.28 -1.58 -3.58
C ALA A 316 -19.45 -0.51 -2.82
N ALA A 317 -19.81 -0.28 -1.55
CA ALA A 317 -19.13 0.69 -0.69
C ALA A 317 -18.69 0.07 0.63
N ALA A 318 -17.48 0.43 1.08
CA ALA A 318 -16.95 0.08 2.39
C ALA A 318 -16.43 1.34 3.10
N HIS A 319 -16.54 1.35 4.42
CA HIS A 319 -15.98 2.41 5.26
C HIS A 319 -14.62 1.98 5.78
N LEU A 320 -13.66 2.88 5.76
CA LEU A 320 -12.32 2.62 6.27
C LEU A 320 -11.81 3.81 7.10
N GLY A 321 -10.97 3.50 8.06
CA GLY A 321 -10.34 4.50 8.93
C GLY A 321 -9.30 3.84 9.82
N GLY A 322 -8.42 4.66 10.41
CA GLY A 322 -7.38 4.11 11.27
C GLY A 322 -6.16 4.99 11.41
N THR A 323 -5.02 4.38 11.63
CA THR A 323 -3.74 5.08 11.86
C THR A 323 -2.62 4.49 11.03
N TYR A 324 -1.61 5.29 10.77
CA TYR A 324 -0.37 4.84 10.13
C TYR A 324 0.84 5.56 10.73
N SER A 325 2.01 4.92 10.69
CA SER A 325 3.28 5.45 11.18
C SER A 325 4.39 5.16 10.18
N ALA A 326 5.17 6.18 9.85
CA ALA A 326 6.35 6.11 9.01
C ALA A 326 7.65 6.25 9.82
N GLU A 327 7.65 5.88 11.11
CA GLU A 327 8.82 5.96 11.99
C GLU A 327 9.86 4.86 11.71
N GLY A 328 9.46 3.77 11.05
CA GLY A 328 10.33 2.63 10.74
C GLY A 328 10.76 2.56 9.28
N GLU A 329 11.41 1.45 8.93
CA GLU A 329 11.86 1.15 7.56
C GLU A 329 10.69 1.01 6.56
N ALA A 330 9.53 0.58 7.02
CA ALA A 330 8.30 0.51 6.25
C ALA A 330 7.15 1.16 7.02
N THR A 331 6.26 1.83 6.31
CA THR A 331 5.06 2.41 6.92
C THR A 331 4.21 1.31 7.55
N ALA A 332 4.00 1.40 8.86
CA ALA A 332 3.10 0.53 9.60
C ALA A 332 1.69 1.10 9.56
N VAL A 333 0.69 0.24 9.37
CA VAL A 333 -0.73 0.63 9.33
C VAL A 333 -1.56 -0.15 10.34
N LYS A 334 -2.64 0.49 10.80
CA LYS A 334 -3.71 -0.13 11.58
C LYS A 334 -5.03 0.45 11.06
N ILE A 335 -5.63 -0.24 10.08
CA ILE A 335 -6.81 0.22 9.34
C ILE A 335 -7.96 -0.75 9.61
N LYS A 336 -9.12 -0.21 9.94
CA LYS A 336 -10.38 -0.95 9.99
C LYS A 336 -11.15 -0.76 8.69
N VAL A 337 -11.74 -1.81 8.21
CA VAL A 337 -12.61 -1.81 7.01
C VAL A 337 -13.92 -2.47 7.39
N ASP A 338 -15.00 -1.71 7.28
CA ASP A 338 -16.37 -2.17 7.52
C ASP A 338 -17.18 -2.04 6.24
N ALA A 339 -17.79 -3.13 5.84
CA ALA A 339 -18.66 -3.19 4.67
C ALA A 339 -19.95 -3.95 4.98
N LYS A 340 -21.08 -3.42 4.54
CA LYS A 340 -22.39 -4.04 4.72
C LYS A 340 -23.10 -4.11 3.38
N ASP A 341 -23.70 -5.27 3.11
CA ASP A 341 -24.62 -5.51 2.00
C ASP A 341 -24.09 -5.04 0.63
N MET A 342 -22.76 -5.15 0.41
CA MET A 342 -22.15 -4.81 -0.87
C MET A 342 -22.64 -5.76 -1.95
N PRO A 343 -23.11 -5.29 -3.12
CA PRO A 343 -23.48 -6.16 -4.23
C PRO A 343 -22.32 -7.06 -4.64
N ALA A 344 -22.48 -8.37 -4.50
CA ALA A 344 -21.44 -9.34 -4.75
C ALA A 344 -20.96 -9.34 -6.20
N LYS A 345 -21.88 -9.10 -7.15
CA LYS A 345 -21.60 -8.99 -8.58
C LYS A 345 -20.57 -7.87 -8.90
N ASP A 346 -20.66 -6.72 -8.21
CA ASP A 346 -19.72 -5.61 -8.44
C ASP A 346 -18.31 -5.94 -7.95
N LEU A 347 -18.21 -6.83 -6.96
CA LEU A 347 -16.94 -7.25 -6.38
C LEU A 347 -16.27 -8.38 -7.15
N GLU A 348 -17.00 -9.13 -7.98
CA GLU A 348 -16.46 -10.28 -8.73
C GLU A 348 -15.19 -9.90 -9.53
N ALA A 349 -15.24 -8.80 -10.28
CA ALA A 349 -14.11 -8.32 -11.07
C ALA A 349 -12.95 -7.76 -10.22
N PHE A 350 -13.14 -7.60 -8.91
CA PHE A 350 -12.12 -7.16 -7.96
C PHE A 350 -11.45 -8.34 -7.22
N LEU A 351 -12.12 -9.49 -7.07
CA LEU A 351 -11.61 -10.66 -6.34
C LEU A 351 -10.21 -11.12 -6.81
N PRO A 352 -9.89 -11.12 -8.13
CA PRO A 352 -8.57 -11.53 -8.59
C PRO A 352 -7.42 -10.65 -8.05
N ALA A 353 -7.68 -9.37 -7.74
CA ALA A 353 -6.70 -8.48 -7.14
C ALA A 353 -6.31 -8.90 -5.70
N LEU A 354 -7.20 -9.61 -5.02
CA LEU A 354 -6.97 -10.20 -3.70
C LEU A 354 -6.43 -11.65 -3.78
N GLY A 355 -6.10 -12.14 -4.99
CA GLY A 355 -5.69 -13.52 -5.19
C GLY A 355 -6.83 -14.54 -5.10
N ILE A 356 -8.09 -14.09 -5.05
CA ILE A 356 -9.27 -14.95 -4.98
C ILE A 356 -9.79 -15.18 -6.40
N ASN A 357 -9.65 -16.40 -6.89
CA ASN A 357 -10.17 -16.81 -8.18
C ASN A 357 -11.40 -17.70 -7.97
N LEU A 358 -12.49 -17.35 -8.63
CA LEU A 358 -13.67 -18.24 -8.65
C LEU A 358 -13.33 -19.53 -9.41
N PRO A 359 -14.04 -20.64 -9.11
CA PRO A 359 -13.92 -21.87 -9.87
C PRO A 359 -14.15 -21.64 -11.36
N LYS A 360 -13.41 -22.36 -12.19
CA LYS A 360 -13.43 -22.18 -13.65
C LYS A 360 -14.86 -22.29 -14.22
N GLY A 361 -15.28 -21.25 -14.91
CA GLY A 361 -16.62 -21.14 -15.50
C GLY A 361 -17.71 -20.65 -14.53
N ALA A 362 -17.38 -20.43 -13.25
CA ALA A 362 -18.32 -19.90 -12.27
C ALA A 362 -18.31 -18.36 -12.27
N THR A 363 -19.47 -17.75 -12.06
CA THR A 363 -19.66 -16.31 -11.89
C THR A 363 -20.55 -16.03 -10.68
N LEU A 364 -20.26 -14.94 -9.97
CA LEU A 364 -21.04 -14.50 -8.81
C LEU A 364 -22.24 -13.66 -9.26
N ALA A 365 -23.32 -14.34 -9.68
CA ALA A 365 -24.45 -13.70 -10.36
C ALA A 365 -25.35 -12.87 -9.44
N ALA A 366 -25.40 -13.18 -8.13
CA ALA A 366 -26.25 -12.50 -7.14
C ALA A 366 -25.66 -12.60 -5.73
N GLY A 367 -26.23 -11.82 -4.81
CA GLY A 367 -25.93 -11.83 -3.40
C GLY A 367 -25.35 -10.52 -2.89
N THR A 368 -25.20 -10.43 -1.58
CA THR A 368 -24.55 -9.30 -0.90
C THR A 368 -23.39 -9.80 -0.04
N LEU A 369 -22.32 -9.04 -0.01
CA LEU A 369 -21.13 -9.32 0.80
C LEU A 369 -21.02 -8.32 1.94
N SER A 370 -20.78 -8.81 3.15
CA SER A 370 -20.48 -8.00 4.33
C SER A 370 -19.14 -8.43 4.91
N SER A 371 -18.37 -7.47 5.43
CA SER A 371 -17.09 -7.76 6.08
C SER A 371 -16.78 -6.76 7.18
N ALA A 372 -16.07 -7.23 8.20
CA ALA A 372 -15.46 -6.42 9.24
C ALA A 372 -14.01 -6.88 9.41
N LEU A 373 -13.06 -6.06 8.94
CA LEU A 373 -11.66 -6.44 8.81
C LEU A 373 -10.75 -5.44 9.54
N ASP A 374 -9.76 -5.96 10.25
CA ASP A 374 -8.63 -5.22 10.82
C ASP A 374 -7.37 -5.53 10.00
N ILE A 375 -6.80 -4.51 9.36
CA ILE A 375 -5.56 -4.59 8.56
C ILE A 375 -4.44 -3.98 9.38
N THR A 376 -3.41 -4.76 9.70
CA THR A 376 -2.30 -4.33 10.56
C THR A 376 -0.95 -4.75 9.99
N GLY A 377 0.10 -4.03 10.41
CA GLY A 377 1.49 -4.37 10.08
C GLY A 377 2.15 -3.41 9.11
N PRO A 378 3.43 -3.64 8.80
CA PRO A 378 4.14 -2.87 7.79
C PRO A 378 3.58 -3.17 6.39
N THR A 379 3.59 -2.18 5.51
CA THR A 379 2.98 -2.26 4.16
C THR A 379 3.52 -3.39 3.29
N ASN A 380 4.70 -3.90 3.59
CA ASN A 380 5.30 -5.06 2.91
C ASN A 380 4.97 -6.42 3.56
N LYS A 381 4.28 -6.43 4.73
CA LYS A 381 3.89 -7.65 5.47
C LYS A 381 2.57 -7.43 6.20
N LEU A 382 1.55 -7.03 5.45
CA LEU A 382 0.21 -6.79 6.01
C LEU A 382 -0.43 -8.09 6.48
N VAL A 383 -1.12 -8.00 7.60
CA VAL A 383 -1.98 -9.05 8.14
C VAL A 383 -3.39 -8.48 8.26
N THR A 384 -4.34 -9.15 7.64
CA THR A 384 -5.78 -8.83 7.72
C THR A 384 -6.49 -9.92 8.51
N ILE A 385 -7.23 -9.53 9.54
CA ILE A 385 -8.01 -10.44 10.38
C ILE A 385 -9.44 -9.91 10.47
N GLY A 386 -10.41 -10.78 10.45
CA GLY A 386 -11.81 -10.39 10.67
C GLY A 386 -12.79 -11.40 10.12
N SER A 387 -14.02 -10.97 9.91
CA SER A 387 -15.09 -11.80 9.40
C SER A 387 -15.56 -11.38 8.02
N VAL A 388 -15.96 -12.35 7.22
CA VAL A 388 -16.56 -12.15 5.90
C VAL A 388 -17.85 -12.95 5.80
N GLY A 389 -18.84 -12.43 5.09
CA GLY A 389 -20.10 -13.11 4.85
C GLY A 389 -20.67 -12.79 3.47
N LEU A 390 -21.18 -13.83 2.79
CA LEU A 390 -21.97 -13.73 1.57
C LEU A 390 -23.39 -14.20 1.89
N PHE A 391 -24.38 -13.40 1.54
CA PHE A 391 -25.79 -13.66 1.83
C PHE A 391 -26.60 -13.63 0.53
N ASN A 392 -27.56 -14.56 0.41
CA ASN A 392 -28.41 -14.72 -0.77
C ASN A 392 -27.60 -14.77 -2.07
N GLY A 393 -26.45 -15.48 -2.01
CA GLY A 393 -25.50 -15.61 -3.10
C GLY A 393 -25.97 -16.60 -4.15
N LYS A 394 -25.58 -16.36 -5.40
CA LYS A 394 -25.73 -17.32 -6.50
C LYS A 394 -24.43 -17.44 -7.28
N LEU A 395 -23.84 -18.63 -7.26
CA LEU A 395 -22.68 -18.96 -8.07
C LEU A 395 -23.16 -19.69 -9.32
N ALA A 396 -23.35 -18.95 -10.39
CA ALA A 396 -23.80 -19.49 -11.67
C ALA A 396 -22.66 -20.24 -12.38
N GLY A 397 -23.01 -21.33 -13.09
CA GLY A 397 -22.03 -22.18 -13.80
C GLY A 397 -21.16 -23.03 -12.87
N PHE A 398 -21.55 -23.21 -11.61
CA PHE A 398 -20.86 -24.09 -10.67
C PHE A 398 -21.75 -25.24 -10.22
N ASP A 399 -21.67 -26.35 -10.95
CA ASP A 399 -22.34 -27.59 -10.58
C ASP A 399 -21.58 -28.30 -9.44
N LEU A 400 -22.01 -28.04 -8.21
CA LEU A 400 -21.46 -28.66 -7.01
C LEU A 400 -21.63 -30.19 -7.05
N GLY A 401 -22.75 -30.68 -7.61
CA GLY A 401 -23.06 -32.11 -7.64
C GLY A 401 -22.11 -32.90 -8.51
N SER A 402 -21.77 -32.39 -9.70
CA SER A 402 -20.79 -33.05 -10.55
C SER A 402 -19.37 -33.04 -9.95
N ARG A 403 -19.04 -32.00 -9.19
CA ARG A 403 -17.74 -31.90 -8.51
C ARG A 403 -17.66 -32.71 -7.21
N MET A 404 -18.79 -32.98 -6.60
CA MET A 404 -18.96 -33.85 -5.42
C MET A 404 -19.60 -35.20 -5.79
N SER A 405 -19.37 -35.72 -7.00
CA SER A 405 -20.04 -36.92 -7.53
C SER A 405 -20.04 -38.08 -6.55
N THR A 406 -18.89 -38.35 -5.89
CA THR A 406 -18.79 -39.41 -4.88
C THR A 406 -19.72 -39.18 -3.67
N VAL A 407 -19.94 -37.91 -3.26
CA VAL A 407 -20.87 -37.59 -2.16
C VAL A 407 -22.30 -37.61 -2.66
N THR A 408 -22.57 -37.10 -3.87
CA THR A 408 -23.92 -37.11 -4.45
C THR A 408 -24.40 -38.51 -4.83
N GLU A 409 -23.51 -39.38 -5.31
CA GLU A 409 -23.79 -40.81 -5.52
C GLU A 409 -24.14 -41.55 -4.22
N LEU A 410 -23.43 -41.21 -3.12
CA LEU A 410 -23.73 -41.78 -1.80
C LEU A 410 -25.06 -41.26 -1.23
N THR A 411 -25.49 -40.06 -1.57
CA THR A 411 -26.61 -39.35 -0.96
C THR A 411 -27.86 -39.28 -1.85
N GLY A 412 -27.73 -39.58 -3.15
CA GLY A 412 -28.82 -39.47 -4.13
C GLY A 412 -29.23 -38.03 -4.47
N LEU A 413 -28.40 -37.04 -4.10
CA LEU A 413 -28.70 -35.63 -4.32
C LEU A 413 -28.56 -35.26 -5.80
N LYS A 414 -29.55 -34.58 -6.35
CA LYS A 414 -29.51 -33.94 -7.66
C LYS A 414 -29.30 -32.45 -7.43
N THR A 415 -28.15 -31.92 -7.86
CA THR A 415 -27.85 -30.50 -7.85
C THR A 415 -27.99 -29.91 -9.25
N GLY A 416 -28.34 -28.64 -9.35
CA GLY A 416 -28.45 -27.94 -10.62
C GLY A 416 -27.06 -27.44 -11.11
N SER A 417 -27.06 -26.77 -12.28
CA SER A 417 -25.87 -26.14 -12.85
C SER A 417 -25.37 -24.92 -12.05
N ASP A 418 -26.17 -24.40 -11.16
CA ASP A 418 -25.90 -23.24 -10.33
C ASP A 418 -25.95 -23.60 -8.86
N LEU A 419 -25.14 -22.95 -8.04
CA LEU A 419 -25.13 -23.10 -6.59
C LEU A 419 -25.79 -21.88 -5.93
N ASP A 420 -26.95 -22.11 -5.29
CA ASP A 420 -27.57 -21.10 -4.44
C ASP A 420 -26.99 -21.18 -3.02
N ILE A 421 -26.63 -20.02 -2.48
CA ILE A 421 -26.01 -19.86 -1.16
C ILE A 421 -26.92 -18.93 -0.34
N GLU A 422 -27.64 -19.46 0.61
CA GLU A 422 -28.44 -18.63 1.54
C GLU A 422 -27.50 -17.78 2.41
N LYS A 423 -26.49 -18.42 2.97
CA LYS A 423 -25.49 -17.78 3.83
C LYS A 423 -24.15 -18.50 3.73
N LEU A 424 -23.08 -17.73 3.60
CA LEU A 424 -21.72 -18.20 3.78
C LEU A 424 -21.00 -17.22 4.71
N THR A 425 -20.42 -17.70 5.80
CA THR A 425 -19.65 -16.87 6.74
C THR A 425 -18.37 -17.58 7.15
N SER A 426 -17.33 -16.81 7.40
CA SER A 426 -16.06 -17.31 7.93
C SER A 426 -15.31 -16.21 8.66
N ASP A 427 -14.56 -16.58 9.68
CA ASP A 427 -13.47 -15.76 10.20
C ASP A 427 -12.24 -16.02 9.33
N VAL A 428 -11.55 -14.95 8.94
CA VAL A 428 -10.44 -15.03 8.03
C VAL A 428 -9.19 -14.35 8.60
N ARG A 429 -8.03 -14.94 8.34
CA ARG A 429 -6.73 -14.30 8.48
C ARG A 429 -6.03 -14.38 7.12
N MET A 430 -5.71 -13.23 6.55
CA MET A 430 -4.96 -13.11 5.28
C MET A 430 -3.60 -12.50 5.59
N ALA A 431 -2.52 -13.10 5.09
CA ALA A 431 -1.15 -12.65 5.26
C ALA A 431 -0.30 -13.12 4.07
N PRO A 432 0.96 -12.72 3.95
CA PRO A 432 1.82 -13.15 2.83
C PRO A 432 2.01 -14.66 2.71
N ASP A 433 1.79 -15.41 3.78
CA ASP A 433 1.84 -16.88 3.82
C ASP A 433 0.56 -17.54 3.27
N GLY A 434 -0.52 -16.78 3.09
CA GLY A 434 -1.78 -17.27 2.54
C GLY A 434 -3.01 -16.81 3.35
N ILE A 435 -4.10 -17.56 3.19
CA ILE A 435 -5.38 -17.31 3.84
C ILE A 435 -5.72 -18.48 4.75
N LYS A 436 -6.08 -18.19 6.00
CA LYS A 436 -6.67 -19.13 6.95
C LYS A 436 -8.14 -18.78 7.13
N ALA A 437 -9.03 -19.74 6.98
CA ALA A 437 -10.46 -19.61 7.22
C ALA A 437 -10.87 -20.51 8.39
N GLU A 438 -11.54 -19.93 9.38
CA GLU A 438 -12.04 -20.61 10.56
C GLU A 438 -13.55 -20.34 10.71
N ASN A 439 -14.25 -21.16 11.51
CA ASN A 439 -15.69 -21.01 11.72
C ASN A 439 -16.48 -20.92 10.40
N PHE A 440 -15.99 -21.62 9.37
CA PHE A 440 -16.65 -21.60 8.07
C PHE A 440 -18.04 -22.25 8.19
N LEU A 441 -19.06 -21.53 7.72
CA LEU A 441 -20.43 -22.00 7.62
C LEU A 441 -20.98 -21.59 6.25
N ALA A 442 -21.45 -22.56 5.48
CA ALA A 442 -22.26 -22.31 4.30
C ALA A 442 -23.60 -23.02 4.44
N VAL A 443 -24.70 -22.28 4.31
CA VAL A 443 -26.08 -22.78 4.25
C VAL A 443 -26.48 -22.83 2.79
N LEU A 444 -26.65 -24.04 2.28
CA LEU A 444 -26.98 -24.33 0.89
C LEU A 444 -28.35 -24.98 0.83
N PRO A 445 -29.41 -24.31 0.31
CA PRO A 445 -30.77 -24.84 0.29
C PRO A 445 -30.88 -26.22 -0.36
N GLN A 446 -30.07 -26.50 -1.36
CA GLN A 446 -30.08 -27.75 -2.14
C GLN A 446 -29.34 -28.90 -1.45
N LEU A 447 -28.42 -28.62 -0.53
CA LEU A 447 -27.53 -29.61 0.08
C LEU A 447 -27.74 -29.70 1.61
N GLY A 448 -27.80 -28.57 2.28
CA GLY A 448 -27.75 -28.44 3.73
C GLY A 448 -26.62 -27.51 4.19
N ASN A 449 -26.06 -27.78 5.35
CA ASN A 449 -25.03 -26.95 5.94
C ASN A 449 -23.63 -27.55 5.72
N LEU A 450 -22.68 -26.73 5.29
CA LEU A 450 -21.26 -27.05 5.27
C LEU A 450 -20.57 -26.27 6.37
N THR A 451 -19.84 -26.96 7.25
CA THR A 451 -19.04 -26.34 8.30
C THR A 451 -17.61 -26.85 8.22
N GLY A 452 -16.66 -26.04 8.68
CA GLY A 452 -15.26 -26.47 8.69
C GLY A 452 -14.26 -25.35 8.88
N ALA A 453 -13.02 -25.66 8.54
CA ALA A 453 -11.90 -24.73 8.57
C ALA A 453 -10.83 -25.20 7.57
N GLY A 454 -9.96 -24.28 7.17
CA GLY A 454 -8.88 -24.65 6.26
C GLY A 454 -7.97 -23.49 5.93
N THR A 455 -7.06 -23.78 5.00
CA THR A 455 -6.07 -22.81 4.53
C THR A 455 -5.99 -22.78 3.01
N THR A 456 -5.59 -21.64 2.49
CA THR A 456 -5.16 -21.47 1.11
C THR A 456 -3.75 -20.89 1.16
N ASP A 457 -2.77 -21.56 0.58
CA ASP A 457 -1.39 -21.07 0.56
C ASP A 457 -1.20 -19.94 -0.48
N SER A 458 -0.02 -19.34 -0.50
CA SER A 458 0.35 -18.28 -1.46
C SER A 458 0.37 -18.73 -2.94
N LYS A 459 0.27 -20.03 -3.20
CA LYS A 459 0.14 -20.62 -4.55
C LYS A 459 -1.29 -21.02 -4.89
N ASN A 460 -2.27 -20.59 -4.07
CA ASN A 460 -3.69 -20.92 -4.18
C ASN A 460 -4.05 -22.42 -4.00
N ASN A 461 -3.20 -23.21 -3.35
CA ASN A 461 -3.55 -24.57 -2.99
C ASN A 461 -4.46 -24.58 -1.77
N LEU A 462 -5.49 -25.41 -1.83
CA LEU A 462 -6.51 -25.58 -0.80
C LEU A 462 -6.19 -26.75 0.12
N ASP A 463 -6.41 -26.56 1.41
CA ASP A 463 -6.42 -27.60 2.44
C ASP A 463 -7.52 -27.31 3.46
N PHE A 464 -8.76 -27.79 3.17
CA PHE A 464 -9.92 -27.61 4.03
C PHE A 464 -10.42 -28.96 4.55
N LYS A 465 -10.80 -28.96 5.83
CA LYS A 465 -11.51 -30.07 6.47
C LYS A 465 -12.94 -29.62 6.73
N MET A 466 -13.89 -30.31 6.13
CA MET A 466 -15.29 -29.90 6.06
C MET A 466 -16.22 -31.02 6.53
N ILE A 467 -17.37 -30.61 7.03
CA ILE A 467 -18.50 -31.50 7.38
C ILE A 467 -19.73 -30.97 6.65
N ALA A 468 -20.35 -31.83 5.84
CA ALA A 468 -21.66 -31.57 5.27
C ALA A 468 -22.75 -32.18 6.18
N THR A 469 -23.70 -31.35 6.64
CA THR A 469 -24.92 -31.81 7.34
C THR A 469 -26.07 -31.68 6.36
N LEU A 470 -26.56 -32.81 5.86
CA LEU A 470 -27.55 -32.83 4.79
C LEU A 470 -28.94 -32.48 5.31
N SER A 471 -29.75 -31.75 4.50
CA SER A 471 -31.14 -31.44 4.82
C SER A 471 -32.03 -32.67 4.66
N LYS A 472 -33.10 -32.79 5.47
CA LYS A 472 -34.06 -33.91 5.42
C LYS A 472 -34.77 -34.03 4.07
N SER A 473 -34.95 -32.94 3.36
CA SER A 473 -35.59 -32.92 2.04
C SER A 473 -34.67 -33.50 0.95
N ALA A 474 -33.34 -33.47 1.15
CA ALA A 474 -32.37 -34.00 0.22
C ALA A 474 -32.28 -35.53 0.18
N GLY A 475 -32.74 -36.22 1.26
CA GLY A 475 -32.72 -37.68 1.37
C GLY A 475 -34.04 -38.41 1.02
N ALA A 476 -35.12 -37.66 0.75
CA ALA A 476 -36.46 -38.23 0.64
C ALA A 476 -36.84 -38.75 -0.75
N SER A 477 -36.00 -38.59 -1.79
CA SER A 477 -36.37 -38.96 -3.17
C SER A 477 -35.75 -40.26 -3.71
N SER A 478 -35.20 -41.12 -2.87
CA SER A 478 -34.70 -42.43 -3.32
C SER A 478 -35.71 -43.57 -3.06
N GLY A 479 -36.84 -43.50 -3.78
CA GLY A 479 -37.67 -44.69 -4.02
C GLY A 479 -37.10 -45.49 -5.18
N GLY A 480 -36.51 -46.64 -4.93
CA GLY A 480 -36.35 -47.71 -5.89
C GLY A 480 -35.08 -47.72 -6.74
N GLY A 481 -34.20 -48.66 -6.47
CA GLY A 481 -33.25 -49.21 -7.45
C GLY A 481 -31.80 -49.13 -7.09
N ALA A 482 -31.27 -50.20 -6.64
CA ALA A 482 -29.92 -50.77 -6.68
C ALA A 482 -29.48 -51.32 -5.32
N ALA A 483 -29.89 -52.54 -5.09
CA ALA A 483 -29.32 -53.39 -4.05
C ALA A 483 -27.90 -53.81 -4.49
N GLY A 484 -26.89 -53.22 -3.96
CA GLY A 484 -25.52 -53.66 -4.18
C GLY A 484 -24.53 -52.53 -4.00
N GLY A 485 -23.99 -52.31 -2.81
CA GLY A 485 -22.94 -51.36 -2.54
C GLY A 485 -23.16 -50.54 -1.26
N LEU A 486 -22.22 -49.76 -0.92
CA LEU A 486 -22.24 -48.83 0.23
C LEU A 486 -23.52 -47.99 0.34
N GLY A 487 -24.16 -47.64 -0.79
CA GLY A 487 -25.45 -46.93 -0.83
C GLY A 487 -26.62 -47.67 -0.19
N GLY A 488 -26.66 -48.99 -0.29
CA GLY A 488 -27.69 -49.80 0.34
C GLY A 488 -27.55 -49.88 1.88
N ILE A 489 -26.33 -49.78 2.38
CA ILE A 489 -26.02 -49.75 3.81
C ILE A 489 -26.37 -48.36 4.37
N LEU A 490 -26.07 -47.29 3.66
CA LEU A 490 -26.40 -45.93 4.05
C LEU A 490 -27.91 -45.69 4.09
N GLY A 491 -28.66 -46.19 3.09
CA GLY A 491 -30.12 -46.06 3.03
C GLY A 491 -30.85 -46.77 4.21
N LYS A 492 -30.35 -47.92 4.65
CA LYS A 492 -30.87 -48.64 5.84
C LYS A 492 -30.50 -47.94 7.16
N VAL A 493 -29.39 -47.18 7.22
CA VAL A 493 -29.02 -46.42 8.41
C VAL A 493 -29.79 -45.11 8.51
N ALA A 494 -30.12 -44.48 7.39
CA ALA A 494 -30.93 -43.25 7.35
C ALA A 494 -32.44 -43.51 7.65
N GLY A 495 -32.92 -44.72 7.46
CA GLY A 495 -34.33 -45.12 7.75
C GLY A 495 -34.61 -45.53 9.20
N GLY A 496 -33.60 -45.64 10.04
CA GLY A 496 -33.75 -45.96 11.48
C GLY A 496 -33.87 -44.71 12.33
N GLY A 497 -35.06 -44.30 12.64
CA GLY A 497 -35.62 -43.44 13.71
C GLY A 497 -34.82 -42.45 14.53
N CYS A 498 -33.59 -42.14 14.22
CA CYS A 498 -32.78 -41.10 14.89
C CYS A 498 -32.84 -39.78 14.13
N ASN A 499 -33.37 -38.78 14.78
CA ASN A 499 -33.75 -37.46 14.21
C ASN A 499 -32.58 -36.51 13.90
N SER A 500 -31.34 -36.98 13.86
CA SER A 500 -30.15 -36.20 13.51
C SER A 500 -29.85 -36.27 12.00
N GLY A 501 -29.67 -35.13 11.33
CA GLY A 501 -29.31 -35.09 9.91
C GLY A 501 -28.02 -35.88 9.65
N MET A 502 -27.91 -36.47 8.44
CA MET A 502 -26.74 -37.24 8.05
C MET A 502 -25.55 -36.31 7.88
N THR A 503 -24.42 -36.60 8.54
CA THR A 503 -23.16 -35.86 8.42
C THR A 503 -22.16 -36.61 7.53
N VAL A 504 -21.53 -35.88 6.64
CA VAL A 504 -20.51 -36.42 5.71
C VAL A 504 -19.22 -35.58 5.83
N PRO A 505 -18.18 -36.08 6.51
CA PRO A 505 -16.90 -35.42 6.52
C PRO A 505 -16.19 -35.57 5.17
N PHE A 506 -15.56 -34.49 4.70
CA PHE A 506 -14.81 -34.46 3.45
C PHE A 506 -13.69 -33.43 3.52
N GLN A 507 -12.77 -33.48 2.57
CA GLN A 507 -11.69 -32.49 2.41
C GLN A 507 -11.85 -31.77 1.09
N ILE A 508 -11.47 -30.48 1.06
CA ILE A 508 -11.30 -29.73 -0.19
C ILE A 508 -9.81 -29.55 -0.41
N LYS A 509 -9.33 -30.09 -1.52
CA LYS A 509 -7.94 -30.04 -1.98
C LYS A 509 -7.89 -29.39 -3.37
N GLY A 510 -6.71 -29.37 -4.01
CA GLY A 510 -6.50 -28.75 -5.33
C GLY A 510 -6.26 -27.26 -5.21
N THR A 511 -6.78 -26.47 -6.14
CA THR A 511 -6.60 -25.02 -6.17
C THR A 511 -7.94 -24.29 -6.10
N THR A 512 -7.90 -22.98 -5.81
CA THR A 512 -9.12 -22.16 -5.80
C THR A 512 -9.85 -22.18 -7.15
N SER A 513 -9.13 -22.31 -8.28
CA SER A 513 -9.71 -22.41 -9.62
C SER A 513 -10.17 -23.82 -10.00
N ASP A 514 -9.64 -24.85 -9.36
CA ASP A 514 -10.00 -26.26 -9.56
C ASP A 514 -10.07 -27.01 -8.22
N PRO A 515 -11.11 -26.74 -7.40
CA PRO A 515 -11.29 -27.41 -6.12
C PRO A 515 -11.70 -28.87 -6.31
N LYS A 516 -11.07 -29.77 -5.54
CA LYS A 516 -11.34 -31.21 -5.52
C LYS A 516 -11.94 -31.59 -4.17
N PHE A 517 -13.10 -32.24 -4.20
CA PHE A 517 -13.82 -32.67 -3.00
C PHE A 517 -13.53 -34.15 -2.77
N VAL A 518 -12.86 -34.47 -1.67
CA VAL A 518 -12.41 -35.83 -1.33
C VAL A 518 -13.14 -36.30 -0.07
N PRO A 519 -14.00 -37.33 -0.14
CA PRO A 519 -14.67 -37.89 1.03
C PRO A 519 -13.65 -38.43 2.05
N ASP A 520 -13.87 -38.16 3.33
CA ASP A 520 -13.10 -38.76 4.42
C ASP A 520 -13.78 -40.06 4.85
N VAL A 521 -13.43 -41.15 4.17
CA VAL A 521 -14.04 -42.49 4.42
C VAL A 521 -13.83 -42.98 5.84
N GLY A 522 -12.67 -42.62 6.46
CA GLY A 522 -12.37 -42.98 7.84
C GLY A 522 -13.28 -42.25 8.84
N GLY A 523 -13.49 -40.94 8.62
CA GLY A 523 -14.40 -40.12 9.41
C GLY A 523 -15.85 -40.56 9.28
N ILE A 524 -16.30 -40.91 8.07
CA ILE A 524 -17.65 -41.43 7.81
C ILE A 524 -17.88 -42.72 8.63
N ALA A 525 -16.96 -43.66 8.64
CA ALA A 525 -17.06 -44.88 9.41
C ALA A 525 -17.12 -44.62 10.92
N ALA A 526 -16.34 -43.69 11.43
CA ALA A 526 -16.31 -43.33 12.85
C ALA A 526 -17.60 -42.64 13.30
N ASP A 527 -18.17 -41.74 12.49
CA ASP A 527 -19.43 -41.05 12.79
C ASP A 527 -20.66 -42.00 12.71
N MET A 528 -20.66 -42.95 11.78
CA MET A 528 -21.66 -44.02 11.75
C MET A 528 -21.61 -44.88 13.00
N PHE A 529 -20.46 -45.19 13.51
CA PHE A 529 -20.30 -45.98 14.72
C PHE A 529 -20.78 -45.22 15.96
N LYS A 530 -20.47 -43.93 16.08
CA LYS A 530 -20.95 -43.06 17.16
C LYS A 530 -22.46 -42.88 17.14
N SER A 531 -23.05 -42.67 15.97
CA SER A 531 -24.50 -42.50 15.84
C SER A 531 -25.27 -43.79 16.20
N LYS A 532 -24.74 -44.97 15.88
CA LYS A 532 -25.34 -46.26 16.32
C LYS A 532 -25.24 -46.46 17.82
N LEU A 533 -24.10 -46.11 18.47
CA LEU A 533 -24.00 -46.22 19.93
C LEU A 533 -24.97 -45.26 20.66
N GLY A 534 -25.14 -44.04 20.14
CA GLY A 534 -26.06 -43.04 20.70
C GLY A 534 -27.54 -43.48 20.61
N CYS A 535 -27.89 -44.22 19.54
CA CYS A 535 -29.25 -44.75 19.36
C CYS A 535 -29.54 -46.01 20.20
N LEU A 536 -28.51 -46.79 20.52
CA LEU A 536 -28.64 -47.97 21.39
C LEU A 536 -28.73 -47.62 22.89
N GLY A 537 -28.19 -46.45 23.29
CA GLY A 537 -28.26 -45.97 24.68
C GLY A 537 -29.61 -45.38 25.10
N GLY A 538 -30.56 -45.19 24.15
CA GLY A 538 -31.90 -44.63 24.43
C GLY A 538 -32.99 -45.63 24.74
N VAL A 539 -32.74 -46.95 24.69
CA VAL A 539 -33.74 -47.98 24.99
C VAL A 539 -33.32 -48.75 26.23
N GLY A 540 -33.55 -48.18 27.40
CA GLY A 540 -33.39 -48.93 28.64
C GLY A 540 -33.04 -48.09 29.86
N SER A 541 -34.02 -47.37 30.39
CA SER A 541 -34.05 -47.08 31.82
C SER A 541 -35.44 -46.70 32.29
N LYS A 542 -36.23 -47.73 32.49
CA LYS A 542 -37.27 -47.77 33.57
C LYS A 542 -36.98 -49.01 34.37
N ALA A 543 -36.21 -48.90 35.44
CA ALA A 543 -36.40 -49.57 36.72
C ALA A 543 -35.19 -49.36 37.66
N ALA A 544 -35.52 -48.88 38.84
CA ALA A 544 -34.91 -49.11 40.14
C ALA A 544 -33.57 -48.48 40.48
N ALA A 545 -33.63 -47.52 41.36
CA ALA A 545 -32.56 -47.05 42.21
C ALA A 545 -32.01 -48.17 43.09
N THR A 546 -30.68 -48.28 43.12
CA THR A 546 -29.90 -48.67 44.31
C THR A 546 -28.46 -48.21 44.16
N ASP A 547 -27.98 -47.58 45.22
CA ASP A 547 -26.60 -47.12 45.44
C ASP A 547 -25.52 -48.15 45.13
N GLN A 548 -24.47 -47.73 44.43
CA GLN A 548 -23.08 -47.95 44.85
C GLN A 548 -22.10 -47.18 43.98
N GLN A 549 -21.26 -46.36 44.62
CA GLN A 549 -20.07 -45.73 44.09
C GLN A 549 -19.11 -46.74 43.49
N GLN A 550 -18.78 -46.60 42.22
CA GLN A 550 -17.51 -47.06 41.68
C GLN A 550 -16.99 -46.16 40.53
N ASN A 551 -15.74 -45.80 40.66
CA ASN A 551 -14.91 -44.95 39.82
C ASN A 551 -14.92 -45.38 38.34
N PRO A 552 -14.91 -44.48 37.34
CA PRO A 552 -14.88 -44.87 35.93
C PRO A 552 -13.41 -45.16 35.51
N SER A 553 -13.15 -46.41 35.20
CA SER A 553 -11.97 -46.89 34.51
C SER A 553 -12.03 -46.45 33.01
N ASN A 554 -10.88 -46.08 32.49
CA ASN A 554 -10.56 -45.55 31.19
C ASN A 554 -11.17 -46.33 30.01
N PRO A 555 -11.82 -45.68 28.99
CA PRO A 555 -12.43 -46.39 27.85
C PRO A 555 -11.45 -47.17 26.95
N VAL A 556 -10.17 -46.96 27.09
CA VAL A 556 -9.12 -47.59 26.26
C VAL A 556 -8.91 -49.08 26.64
N ASP A 557 -9.22 -49.46 27.89
CA ASP A 557 -9.02 -50.85 28.36
C ASP A 557 -10.11 -51.82 27.91
N ALA A 558 -11.30 -51.30 27.52
CA ALA A 558 -12.39 -52.08 26.99
C ALA A 558 -12.18 -52.57 25.54
N ILE A 559 -11.33 -51.90 24.78
CA ILE A 559 -11.09 -52.20 23.36
C ILE A 559 -9.97 -53.23 23.19
N THR A 560 -8.99 -53.26 24.10
CA THR A 560 -7.89 -54.22 24.05
C THR A 560 -8.24 -55.64 24.47
N GLY A 561 -9.38 -55.84 25.18
CA GLY A 561 -9.89 -57.14 25.56
C GLY A 561 -10.51 -57.95 24.42
N LEU A 562 -10.98 -57.31 23.35
CA LEU A 562 -11.67 -57.95 22.23
C LEU A 562 -10.75 -58.59 21.17
N PHE A 563 -9.46 -58.33 21.23
CA PHE A 563 -8.47 -58.86 20.25
C PHE A 563 -7.53 -59.92 20.76
N LYS A 564 -7.70 -60.43 21.99
CA LYS A 564 -6.93 -61.62 22.44
C LYS A 564 -7.58 -62.90 21.92
N LYS A 565 -7.17 -63.33 20.74
CA LYS A 565 -7.39 -64.67 20.20
C LYS A 565 -6.79 -65.71 21.15
N LYS A 566 -7.60 -66.61 21.68
CA LYS A 566 -7.15 -67.90 22.26
C LYS A 566 -6.39 -68.66 21.18
N LYS A 567 -5.17 -69.02 21.42
CA LYS A 567 -4.48 -70.09 20.70
C LYS A 567 -4.72 -71.41 21.43
N PRO A 568 -4.75 -72.52 20.67
CA PRO A 568 -5.11 -73.83 21.16
C PRO A 568 -4.17 -74.43 22.20
#